data_57759d515ea8164ea71d1ed837c8168f
#
_entry.id   57759d515ea8164ea71d1ed837c8168f
#
_cell.length_a   1.000
_cell.length_b   1.000
_cell.length_c   1.000
_cell.angle_alpha   90.00
_cell.angle_beta   90.00
_cell.angle_gamma   90.00
#
_symmetry.space_group_name_H-M   'P 1'
#
loop_
_entity.id
_entity.type
_entity.pdbx_description
1 polymer ?
#
loop_
_entity_poly.entity_id
_entity_poly.type
_entity_poly.pdbx_seq_one_letter_code
_entity_poly.pdbx_strand_id
1 'polypeptide(L)'
;MPYIKMSIQQLPFDQRGCFIAGAAKSGTTLLVALLDSHPELLVMPQDTAYFATVLTKYGASGRRAQFDYLTKESWTDVLFGNRPKRGNQDYAEFPKKEFLETFERTAFEPANRERDLLVLMMEAYANVIGVPLDRVKRWVEKTPANRNYVPQILARFPQAKLLVTMRDPRALLAAQIALERTRKTRKFSAYYVVAHWRAAAKLALKVRDRQIGGLVVGYEDLALDPSLSMQKVCDYLEIKFDPEIVLNPTKVGRSWMGNSAAGIRFSEISAAPVTRWKNELTEEEIGWVEWHCRDLMSKFGYEPRLNRRSLRYFVKPIRGERPREFLKSRAYSFRDDWLKR
;
A
#
# COMPACT_ATOMS: atom_id res chain seq x y z
N MET A 1 35.70 3.10 11.90
CA MET A 1 35.18 4.42 12.30
C MET A 1 33.78 4.22 12.80
N PRO A 2 33.40 4.73 13.99
CA PRO A 2 32.03 4.64 14.45
C PRO A 2 31.14 5.43 13.47
N TYR A 3 30.12 4.77 12.91
CA TYR A 3 29.09 5.43 12.13
C TYR A 3 28.36 6.41 13.06
N ILE A 4 28.63 7.70 12.93
CA ILE A 4 27.82 8.74 13.56
C ILE A 4 26.43 8.65 12.91
N LYS A 5 25.47 8.10 13.65
CA LYS A 5 24.07 8.04 13.21
C LYS A 5 23.57 9.47 13.12
N MET A 6 23.49 10.04 11.93
CA MET A 6 22.90 11.36 11.71
C MET A 6 21.45 11.34 12.26
N SER A 7 21.07 12.40 12.97
CA SER A 7 19.68 12.56 13.37
C SER A 7 18.81 12.74 12.11
N ILE A 8 17.57 12.31 12.17
CA ILE A 8 16.65 12.42 11.01
C ILE A 8 16.50 13.87 10.53
N GLN A 9 16.57 14.83 11.43
CA GLN A 9 16.48 16.27 11.12
C GLN A 9 17.70 16.79 10.34
N GLN A 10 18.84 16.10 10.42
CA GLN A 10 20.05 16.41 9.62
C GLN A 10 19.99 15.85 8.21
N LEU A 11 19.07 14.93 7.92
CA LEU A 11 18.86 14.42 6.57
C LEU A 11 18.19 15.49 5.69
N PRO A 12 18.60 15.63 4.42
CA PRO A 12 17.84 16.41 3.44
C PRO A 12 16.40 15.89 3.35
N PHE A 13 15.43 16.75 3.10
CA PHE A 13 14.02 16.37 2.97
C PHE A 13 13.83 15.24 1.94
N ASP A 14 14.56 15.29 0.82
CA ASP A 14 14.55 14.27 -0.23
C ASP A 14 14.84 12.85 0.31
N GLN A 15 15.67 12.71 1.35
CA GLN A 15 16.04 11.43 1.93
C GLN A 15 15.18 10.97 3.11
N ARG A 16 14.16 11.76 3.50
CA ARG A 16 13.27 11.44 4.63
C ARG A 16 12.09 10.54 4.25
N GLY A 17 12.15 9.84 3.13
CA GLY A 17 11.06 9.00 2.64
C GLY A 17 10.71 7.83 3.54
N CYS A 18 9.43 7.52 3.62
CA CYS A 18 8.90 6.25 4.10
C CYS A 18 7.99 5.66 3.02
N PHE A 19 8.30 4.43 2.61
CA PHE A 19 7.52 3.73 1.58
C PHE A 19 6.73 2.59 2.21
N ILE A 20 5.42 2.60 2.01
CA ILE A 20 4.54 1.51 2.41
C ILE A 20 4.32 0.59 1.22
N ALA A 21 4.66 -0.68 1.40
CA ALA A 21 4.53 -1.75 0.42
C ALA A 21 3.63 -2.87 0.95
N GLY A 22 3.14 -3.74 0.08
CA GLY A 22 2.34 -4.90 0.48
C GLY A 22 1.52 -5.47 -0.67
N ALA A 23 0.59 -6.37 -0.36
CA ALA A 23 -0.42 -6.78 -1.31
C ALA A 23 -1.64 -5.83 -1.24
N ALA A 24 -2.38 -5.69 -2.34
CA ALA A 24 -3.67 -4.99 -2.28
C ALA A 24 -4.58 -5.66 -1.22
N LYS A 25 -5.26 -4.86 -0.40
CA LYS A 25 -6.13 -5.32 0.70
C LYS A 25 -5.41 -5.88 1.94
N SER A 26 -4.09 -5.75 2.05
CA SER A 26 -3.32 -6.13 3.25
C SER A 26 -3.29 -5.08 4.36
N GLY A 27 -4.08 -4.01 4.27
CA GLY A 27 -4.12 -2.97 5.31
C GLY A 27 -3.27 -1.74 5.03
N THR A 28 -2.62 -1.63 3.86
CA THR A 28 -1.80 -0.45 3.51
C THR A 28 -2.55 0.88 3.66
N THR A 29 -3.84 0.93 3.33
CA THR A 29 -4.64 2.16 3.46
C THR A 29 -5.03 2.45 4.91
N LEU A 30 -5.26 1.42 5.73
CA LEU A 30 -5.48 1.61 7.17
C LEU A 30 -4.22 2.19 7.83
N LEU A 31 -3.06 1.60 7.52
CA LEU A 31 -1.79 2.10 8.06
C LEU A 31 -1.54 3.57 7.67
N VAL A 32 -1.81 3.95 6.41
CA VAL A 32 -1.75 5.36 5.99
C VAL A 32 -2.71 6.24 6.79
N ALA A 33 -3.94 5.77 6.99
CA ALA A 33 -4.94 6.56 7.73
C ALA A 33 -4.57 6.76 9.22
N LEU A 34 -3.84 5.82 9.83
CA LEU A 34 -3.34 5.94 11.21
C LEU A 34 -2.12 6.86 11.31
N LEU A 35 -1.40 7.08 10.21
CA LEU A 35 -0.25 7.98 10.16
C LEU A 35 -0.61 9.40 9.69
N ASP A 36 -1.78 9.59 9.07
CA ASP A 36 -2.14 10.79 8.32
C ASP A 36 -2.07 12.09 9.14
N SER A 37 -2.62 12.15 10.33
CA SER A 37 -2.65 13.40 11.12
C SER A 37 -1.45 13.57 12.04
N HIS A 38 -0.40 12.75 11.90
CA HIS A 38 0.76 12.86 12.78
C HIS A 38 1.58 14.12 12.46
N PRO A 39 1.86 15.00 13.47
CA PRO A 39 2.47 16.32 13.23
C PRO A 39 3.91 16.27 12.70
N GLU A 40 4.60 15.14 12.86
CA GLU A 40 5.97 14.93 12.38
C GLU A 40 6.01 14.20 11.01
N LEU A 41 4.83 13.92 10.42
CA LEU A 41 4.73 13.25 9.12
C LEU A 41 4.03 14.10 8.08
N LEU A 42 4.43 13.89 6.82
CA LEU A 42 3.71 14.35 5.64
C LEU A 42 3.22 13.13 4.88
N VAL A 43 1.94 12.83 4.92
CA VAL A 43 1.39 11.58 4.40
C VAL A 43 0.62 11.83 3.09
N MET A 44 1.08 11.24 1.99
CA MET A 44 0.35 11.30 0.72
C MET A 44 -0.95 10.48 0.82
N PRO A 45 -2.12 11.06 0.60
CA PRO A 45 -3.40 10.41 0.89
C PRO A 45 -3.78 9.29 -0.07
N GLN A 46 -3.09 9.16 -1.22
CA GLN A 46 -3.36 8.15 -2.25
C GLN A 46 -2.08 7.50 -2.80
N ASP A 47 -2.27 6.38 -3.54
CA ASP A 47 -1.20 5.69 -4.25
C ASP A 47 -0.65 6.60 -5.35
N THR A 48 0.65 6.90 -5.34
CA THR A 48 1.27 7.67 -6.43
C THR A 48 1.59 6.81 -7.64
N ALA A 49 1.79 5.52 -7.41
CA ALA A 49 2.30 4.57 -8.40
C ALA A 49 3.62 5.02 -9.05
N TYR A 50 4.42 5.82 -8.33
CA TYR A 50 5.61 6.48 -8.86
C TYR A 50 6.58 5.47 -9.49
N PHE A 51 7.04 4.50 -8.73
CA PHE A 51 7.92 3.44 -9.25
C PHE A 51 7.21 2.49 -10.21
N ALA A 52 5.96 2.11 -9.87
CA ALA A 52 5.23 1.09 -10.62
C ALA A 52 4.69 1.57 -11.98
N THR A 53 4.54 2.87 -12.16
CA THR A 53 3.97 3.43 -13.39
C THR A 53 4.79 4.59 -13.92
N VAL A 54 5.07 5.62 -13.10
CA VAL A 54 5.71 6.84 -13.59
C VAL A 54 7.10 6.52 -14.12
N LEU A 55 7.97 5.95 -13.29
CA LEU A 55 9.32 5.62 -13.73
C LEU A 55 9.38 4.44 -14.72
N THR A 56 8.49 3.44 -14.56
CA THR A 56 8.50 2.26 -15.45
C THR A 56 8.04 2.58 -16.86
N LYS A 57 7.01 3.43 -17.02
CA LYS A 57 6.43 3.74 -18.33
C LYS A 57 6.94 5.03 -18.94
N TYR A 58 7.24 6.02 -18.12
CA TYR A 58 7.59 7.37 -18.55
C TYR A 58 9.00 7.78 -18.16
N GLY A 59 9.78 6.89 -17.55
CA GLY A 59 11.17 7.19 -17.16
C GLY A 59 12.04 7.67 -18.33
N ALA A 60 11.95 6.97 -19.47
CA ALA A 60 12.67 7.32 -20.68
C ALA A 60 12.04 8.49 -21.48
N SER A 61 10.79 8.87 -21.18
CA SER A 61 10.06 9.92 -21.91
C SER A 61 10.32 11.33 -21.35
N GLY A 62 11.17 11.43 -20.33
CA GLY A 62 11.59 12.69 -19.72
C GLY A 62 10.62 13.24 -18.67
N ARG A 63 11.07 14.30 -18.01
CA ARG A 63 10.42 14.90 -16.85
C ARG A 63 9.00 15.40 -17.13
N ARG A 64 8.78 15.99 -18.30
CA ARG A 64 7.45 16.51 -18.69
C ARG A 64 6.42 15.39 -18.78
N ALA A 65 6.72 14.28 -19.42
CA ALA A 65 5.81 13.15 -19.53
C ALA A 65 5.50 12.50 -18.18
N GLN A 66 6.47 12.46 -17.27
CA GLN A 66 6.28 11.99 -15.89
C GLN A 66 5.33 12.93 -15.12
N PHE A 67 5.57 14.25 -15.22
CA PHE A 67 4.74 15.27 -14.61
C PHE A 67 3.30 15.22 -15.15
N ASP A 68 3.12 15.17 -16.46
CA ASP A 68 1.80 15.09 -17.10
C ASP A 68 1.02 13.84 -16.66
N TYR A 69 1.72 12.73 -16.40
CA TYR A 69 1.06 11.55 -15.81
C TYR A 69 0.62 11.79 -14.36
N LEU A 70 1.46 12.41 -13.54
CA LEU A 70 1.18 12.68 -12.12
C LEU A 70 0.07 13.72 -11.93
N THR A 71 -0.11 14.62 -12.89
CA THR A 71 -1.08 15.72 -12.81
C THR A 71 -2.33 15.48 -13.62
N LYS A 72 -2.39 14.39 -14.39
CA LYS A 72 -3.57 14.16 -15.22
C LYS A 72 -4.85 13.98 -14.39
N GLU A 73 -5.94 14.47 -14.93
CA GLU A 73 -7.24 14.57 -14.27
C GLU A 73 -7.70 13.27 -13.61
N SER A 74 -7.53 12.14 -14.28
CA SER A 74 -7.94 10.82 -13.73
C SER A 74 -7.23 10.44 -12.44
N TRP A 75 -6.01 10.91 -12.22
CA TRP A 75 -5.22 10.66 -11.02
C TRP A 75 -5.51 11.73 -9.95
N THR A 76 -5.48 13.00 -10.32
CA THR A 76 -5.78 14.10 -9.41
C THR A 76 -7.22 14.06 -8.91
N ASP A 77 -8.18 13.58 -9.71
CA ASP A 77 -9.55 13.33 -9.26
C ASP A 77 -9.67 12.17 -8.28
N VAL A 78 -8.78 11.19 -8.34
CA VAL A 78 -8.70 10.13 -7.31
C VAL A 78 -8.08 10.67 -6.05
N LEU A 79 -7.06 11.53 -6.16
CA LEU A 79 -6.34 12.11 -5.04
C LEU A 79 -7.19 13.16 -4.31
N PHE A 80 -7.79 14.06 -5.06
CA PHE A 80 -8.46 15.27 -4.57
C PHE A 80 -9.87 15.45 -5.13
N GLY A 81 -10.35 14.51 -5.94
CA GLY A 81 -11.63 14.63 -6.61
C GLY A 81 -12.77 14.06 -5.82
N ASN A 82 -13.91 14.69 -6.04
CA ASN A 82 -15.19 14.24 -5.56
C ASN A 82 -15.65 13.06 -6.41
N ARG A 83 -15.36 11.83 -5.97
CA ARG A 83 -15.94 10.61 -6.55
C ARG A 83 -16.93 9.98 -5.58
N PRO A 84 -18.20 10.41 -5.56
CA PRO A 84 -19.22 9.90 -4.63
C PRO A 84 -19.42 8.39 -4.71
N LYS A 85 -19.07 7.75 -5.83
CA LYS A 85 -19.19 6.29 -6.05
C LYS A 85 -18.10 5.44 -5.38
N ARG A 86 -17.05 6.05 -4.77
CA ARG A 86 -15.94 5.32 -4.17
C ARG A 86 -15.79 5.56 -2.66
N GLY A 87 -16.86 5.84 -1.94
CA GLY A 87 -16.84 5.98 -0.48
C GLY A 87 -16.17 7.27 -0.02
N ASN A 88 -16.72 8.38 -0.39
CA ASN A 88 -17.24 9.34 0.57
C ASN A 88 -16.30 10.25 1.34
N GLN A 89 -15.13 10.58 0.84
CA GLN A 89 -14.50 11.78 1.37
C GLN A 89 -14.56 12.85 0.30
N ASP A 90 -15.31 13.87 0.63
CA ASP A 90 -15.38 15.09 -0.15
C ASP A 90 -14.08 15.86 0.07
N TYR A 91 -13.24 15.87 -0.95
CA TYR A 91 -12.05 16.73 -1.01
C TYR A 91 -12.36 18.03 -1.77
N ALA A 92 -13.63 18.44 -1.88
CA ALA A 92 -14.03 19.63 -2.60
C ALA A 92 -13.30 20.89 -2.09
N GLU A 93 -12.89 20.88 -0.82
CA GLU A 93 -12.11 21.98 -0.21
C GLU A 93 -10.60 21.87 -0.40
N PHE A 94 -10.09 20.75 -0.97
CA PHE A 94 -8.66 20.69 -1.28
C PHE A 94 -8.35 21.63 -2.46
N PRO A 95 -7.40 22.58 -2.30
CA PRO A 95 -7.09 23.56 -3.33
C PRO A 95 -6.27 22.94 -4.47
N LYS A 96 -6.94 22.09 -5.26
CA LYS A 96 -6.35 21.31 -6.36
C LYS A 96 -5.62 22.21 -7.37
N LYS A 97 -6.18 23.37 -7.71
CA LYS A 97 -5.57 24.31 -8.66
C LYS A 97 -4.23 24.81 -8.13
N GLU A 98 -4.22 25.28 -6.90
CA GLU A 98 -3.01 25.77 -6.22
C GLU A 98 -1.94 24.70 -6.10
N PHE A 99 -2.36 23.46 -5.78
CA PHE A 99 -1.44 22.31 -5.76
C PHE A 99 -0.79 22.07 -7.14
N LEU A 100 -1.57 22.06 -8.21
CA LEU A 100 -1.06 21.82 -9.56
C LEU A 100 -0.10 22.92 -10.00
N GLU A 101 -0.46 24.20 -9.77
CA GLU A 101 0.37 25.37 -10.10
C GLU A 101 1.69 25.34 -9.29
N THR A 102 1.61 25.06 -7.99
CA THR A 102 2.79 24.96 -7.13
C THR A 102 3.68 23.80 -7.55
N PHE A 103 3.11 22.65 -7.83
CA PHE A 103 3.87 21.47 -8.26
C PHE A 103 4.53 21.72 -9.63
N GLU A 104 3.83 22.33 -10.61
CA GLU A 104 4.41 22.63 -11.91
C GLU A 104 5.57 23.61 -11.79
N ARG A 105 5.37 24.73 -11.08
CA ARG A 105 6.43 25.70 -10.83
C ARG A 105 7.66 25.03 -10.22
N THR A 106 7.48 24.27 -9.13
CA THR A 106 8.57 23.60 -8.41
C THR A 106 9.25 22.54 -9.28
N ALA A 107 8.46 21.76 -10.04
CA ALA A 107 8.96 20.70 -10.89
C ALA A 107 9.86 21.19 -12.03
N PHE A 108 9.63 22.38 -12.56
CA PHE A 108 10.36 22.91 -13.72
C PHE A 108 11.29 24.08 -13.38
N GLU A 109 11.43 24.41 -12.10
CA GLU A 109 12.45 25.34 -11.63
C GLU A 109 13.85 24.78 -11.91
N PRO A 110 14.80 25.56 -12.49
CA PRO A 110 16.14 25.09 -12.83
C PRO A 110 16.90 24.44 -11.66
N ALA A 111 16.76 25.01 -10.45
CA ALA A 111 17.39 24.49 -9.23
C ALA A 111 16.91 23.08 -8.84
N ASN A 112 15.72 22.67 -9.29
CA ASN A 112 15.10 21.39 -8.96
C ASN A 112 15.26 20.32 -10.05
N ARG A 113 16.04 20.61 -11.10
CA ARG A 113 16.14 19.76 -12.29
C ARG A 113 16.52 18.31 -11.98
N GLU A 114 17.43 18.12 -11.05
CA GLU A 114 17.97 16.80 -10.68
C GLU A 114 17.17 16.12 -9.53
N ARG A 115 16.23 16.84 -8.92
CA ARG A 115 15.43 16.31 -7.82
C ARG A 115 14.27 15.45 -8.33
N ASP A 116 13.88 14.48 -7.55
CA ASP A 116 12.75 13.59 -7.89
C ASP A 116 11.41 14.32 -7.90
N LEU A 117 10.61 14.07 -8.94
CA LEU A 117 9.23 14.60 -9.01
C LEU A 117 8.36 14.13 -7.85
N LEU A 118 8.62 12.95 -7.29
CA LEU A 118 7.91 12.48 -6.10
C LEU A 118 8.14 13.42 -4.92
N VAL A 119 9.39 13.82 -4.68
CA VAL A 119 9.74 14.73 -3.58
C VAL A 119 9.14 16.11 -3.79
N LEU A 120 9.26 16.65 -4.99
CA LEU A 120 8.70 17.97 -5.33
C LEU A 120 7.17 17.98 -5.25
N MET A 121 6.53 16.85 -5.56
CA MET A 121 5.09 16.69 -5.35
C MET A 121 4.73 16.67 -3.86
N MET A 122 5.55 16.05 -3.01
CA MET A 122 5.39 16.09 -1.56
C MET A 122 5.54 17.52 -1.01
N GLU A 123 6.54 18.26 -1.49
CA GLU A 123 6.74 19.67 -1.09
C GLU A 123 5.56 20.57 -1.54
N ALA A 124 5.08 20.39 -2.75
CA ALA A 124 3.90 21.11 -3.23
C ALA A 124 2.65 20.77 -2.40
N TYR A 125 2.50 19.50 -2.03
CA TYR A 125 1.40 19.06 -1.16
C TYR A 125 1.52 19.68 0.24
N ALA A 126 2.70 19.65 0.85
CA ALA A 126 2.96 20.28 2.15
C ALA A 126 2.62 21.78 2.14
N ASN A 127 3.06 22.49 1.09
CA ASN A 127 2.81 23.91 0.93
C ASN A 127 1.31 24.22 0.94
N VAL A 128 0.53 23.46 0.17
CA VAL A 128 -0.90 23.71 0.00
C VAL A 128 -1.73 23.35 1.23
N ILE A 129 -1.29 22.35 2.02
CA ILE A 129 -1.96 22.01 3.29
C ILE A 129 -1.39 22.76 4.50
N GLY A 130 -0.45 23.68 4.28
CA GLY A 130 0.13 24.51 5.34
C GLY A 130 1.05 23.76 6.31
N VAL A 131 1.70 22.66 5.87
CA VAL A 131 2.63 21.89 6.70
C VAL A 131 4.07 22.39 6.50
N PRO A 132 4.72 22.95 7.55
CA PRO A 132 6.11 23.38 7.48
C PRO A 132 7.06 22.20 7.32
N LEU A 133 7.93 22.22 6.30
CA LEU A 133 8.83 21.11 5.98
C LEU A 133 9.91 20.84 7.05
N ASP A 134 10.26 21.81 7.84
CA ASP A 134 11.21 21.70 8.97
C ASP A 134 10.66 20.84 10.10
N ARG A 135 9.34 20.78 10.28
CA ARG A 135 8.66 19.90 11.23
C ARG A 135 8.52 18.47 10.75
N VAL A 136 8.60 18.23 9.43
CA VAL A 136 8.41 16.91 8.83
C VAL A 136 9.66 16.06 9.04
N LYS A 137 9.58 15.09 9.93
CA LYS A 137 10.62 14.07 10.07
C LYS A 137 10.62 13.10 8.89
N ARG A 138 9.43 12.69 8.43
CA ARG A 138 9.30 11.80 7.26
C ARG A 138 8.10 12.16 6.40
N TRP A 139 8.30 12.06 5.08
CA TRP A 139 7.18 11.99 4.16
C TRP A 139 6.86 10.52 3.84
N VAL A 140 5.58 10.22 3.69
CA VAL A 140 5.06 8.84 3.54
C VAL A 140 4.38 8.68 2.19
N GLU A 141 4.87 7.74 1.40
CA GLU A 141 4.27 7.32 0.13
C GLU A 141 3.78 5.87 0.25
N LYS A 142 2.56 5.63 -0.19
CA LYS A 142 1.98 4.31 -0.17
C LYS A 142 1.53 3.89 -1.56
N THR A 143 2.21 2.92 -2.11
CA THR A 143 1.76 2.15 -3.28
C THR A 143 1.99 0.66 -2.97
N PRO A 144 0.95 -0.18 -2.94
CA PRO A 144 1.13 -1.60 -2.62
C PRO A 144 2.16 -2.29 -3.54
N ALA A 145 2.25 -1.86 -4.80
CA ALA A 145 3.20 -2.36 -5.78
C ALA A 145 4.68 -2.01 -5.49
N ASN A 146 4.98 -1.11 -4.55
CA ASN A 146 6.34 -0.79 -4.11
C ASN A 146 7.13 -2.05 -3.71
N ARG A 147 6.43 -3.11 -3.28
CA ARG A 147 7.04 -4.42 -3.00
C ARG A 147 7.92 -4.97 -4.13
N ASN A 148 7.67 -4.59 -5.37
CA ASN A 148 8.41 -5.05 -6.54
C ASN A 148 9.57 -4.11 -6.91
N TYR A 149 9.69 -2.96 -6.25
CA TYR A 149 10.61 -1.86 -6.63
C TYR A 149 11.53 -1.44 -5.47
N VAL A 150 11.63 -2.25 -4.41
CA VAL A 150 12.44 -1.92 -3.23
C VAL A 150 13.91 -1.64 -3.58
N PRO A 151 14.58 -2.41 -4.46
CA PRO A 151 15.96 -2.05 -4.87
C PRO A 151 16.06 -0.67 -5.52
N GLN A 152 15.11 -0.33 -6.39
CA GLN A 152 15.07 0.98 -7.06
C GLN A 152 14.74 2.12 -6.08
N ILE A 153 13.85 1.86 -5.12
CA ILE A 153 13.52 2.79 -4.05
C ILE A 153 14.76 3.09 -3.22
N LEU A 154 15.45 2.06 -2.74
CA LEU A 154 16.62 2.23 -1.88
C LEU A 154 17.85 2.77 -2.62
N ALA A 155 17.98 2.50 -3.93
CA ALA A 155 19.01 3.12 -4.74
C ALA A 155 18.80 4.65 -4.89
N ARG A 156 17.54 5.10 -4.93
CA ARG A 156 17.17 6.51 -5.10
C ARG A 156 17.06 7.26 -3.77
N PHE A 157 16.58 6.56 -2.76
CA PHE A 157 16.37 7.06 -1.40
C PHE A 157 17.05 6.14 -0.38
N PRO A 158 18.40 6.17 -0.28
CA PRO A 158 19.16 5.25 0.58
C PRO A 158 18.78 5.30 2.07
N GLN A 159 18.26 6.44 2.54
CA GLN A 159 17.85 6.64 3.93
C GLN A 159 16.33 6.41 4.16
N ALA A 160 15.64 5.94 3.12
CA ALA A 160 14.20 5.69 3.23
C ALA A 160 13.88 4.55 4.21
N LYS A 161 12.79 4.71 4.93
CA LYS A 161 12.19 3.64 5.73
C LYS A 161 11.22 2.82 4.86
N LEU A 162 11.12 1.53 5.15
CA LEU A 162 10.23 0.61 4.45
C LEU A 162 9.26 -0.05 5.43
N LEU A 163 7.96 0.12 5.22
CA LEU A 163 6.91 -0.60 5.94
C LEU A 163 6.28 -1.61 4.99
N VAL A 164 6.23 -2.88 5.39
CA VAL A 164 5.67 -3.97 4.58
C VAL A 164 4.45 -4.54 5.28
N THR A 165 3.25 -4.29 4.73
CA THR A 165 2.03 -4.83 5.31
C THR A 165 1.80 -6.28 4.88
N MET A 166 1.46 -7.13 5.86
CA MET A 166 1.09 -8.53 5.66
C MET A 166 -0.31 -8.79 6.21
N ARG A 167 -1.04 -9.72 5.59
CA ARG A 167 -2.37 -10.17 6.01
C ARG A 167 -2.61 -11.59 5.51
N ASP A 168 -3.50 -12.34 6.18
CA ASP A 168 -3.95 -13.66 5.73
C ASP A 168 -4.39 -13.64 4.25
N PRO A 169 -3.78 -14.45 3.37
CA PRO A 169 -4.09 -14.44 1.94
C PRO A 169 -5.54 -14.81 1.64
N ARG A 170 -6.20 -15.57 2.51
CA ARG A 170 -7.64 -15.90 2.39
C ARG A 170 -8.49 -14.65 2.60
N ALA A 171 -8.12 -13.81 3.58
CA ALA A 171 -8.78 -12.54 3.80
C ALA A 171 -8.59 -11.55 2.62
N LEU A 172 -7.44 -11.59 1.94
CA LEU A 172 -7.23 -10.83 0.71
C LEU A 172 -8.18 -11.28 -0.41
N LEU A 173 -8.31 -12.61 -0.60
CA LEU A 173 -9.22 -13.15 -1.63
C LEU A 173 -10.68 -12.75 -1.33
N ALA A 174 -11.13 -12.92 -0.09
CA ALA A 174 -12.48 -12.51 0.34
C ALA A 174 -12.73 -11.03 0.06
N ALA A 175 -11.79 -10.16 0.44
CA ALA A 175 -11.91 -8.73 0.20
C ALA A 175 -11.91 -8.37 -1.30
N GLN A 176 -11.18 -9.12 -2.13
CA GLN A 176 -11.15 -8.90 -3.57
C GLN A 176 -12.44 -9.36 -4.24
N ILE A 177 -13.02 -10.50 -3.83
CA ILE A 177 -14.32 -10.97 -4.29
C ILE A 177 -15.42 -9.96 -3.94
N ALA A 178 -15.43 -9.46 -2.69
CA ALA A 178 -16.38 -8.43 -2.27
C ALA A 178 -16.25 -7.14 -3.11
N LEU A 179 -15.03 -6.73 -3.40
CA LEU A 179 -14.75 -5.57 -4.26
C LEU A 179 -15.27 -5.76 -5.69
N GLU A 180 -15.10 -6.96 -6.26
CA GLU A 180 -15.55 -7.24 -7.62
C GLU A 180 -17.06 -7.23 -7.75
N ARG A 181 -17.77 -7.69 -6.71
CA ARG A 181 -19.24 -7.61 -6.64
C ARG A 181 -19.75 -6.16 -6.77
N THR A 182 -19.04 -5.21 -6.16
CA THR A 182 -19.42 -3.79 -6.16
C THR A 182 -18.95 -3.04 -7.40
N ARG A 183 -17.77 -3.36 -7.92
CA ARG A 183 -17.11 -2.60 -9.01
C ARG A 183 -17.32 -3.18 -10.41
N LYS A 184 -17.57 -4.48 -10.52
CA LYS A 184 -17.72 -5.21 -11.80
C LYS A 184 -16.58 -4.89 -12.77
N THR A 185 -15.32 -4.96 -12.28
CA THR A 185 -14.13 -4.47 -13.02
C THR A 185 -13.82 -5.26 -14.27
N ARG A 186 -14.43 -6.43 -14.46
CA ARG A 186 -14.19 -7.36 -15.58
C ARG A 186 -12.76 -7.96 -15.69
N LYS A 187 -11.86 -7.62 -14.78
CA LYS A 187 -10.43 -8.00 -14.80
C LYS A 187 -10.00 -8.76 -13.56
N PHE A 188 -10.93 -9.21 -12.73
CA PHE A 188 -10.55 -9.97 -11.54
C PHE A 188 -9.97 -11.34 -11.91
N SER A 189 -8.81 -11.64 -11.36
CA SER A 189 -8.15 -12.94 -11.45
C SER A 189 -7.63 -13.35 -10.08
N ALA A 190 -8.03 -14.51 -9.61
CA ALA A 190 -7.57 -15.07 -8.33
C ALA A 190 -6.05 -15.31 -8.33
N TYR A 191 -5.47 -15.65 -9.48
CA TYR A 191 -4.03 -15.81 -9.61
C TYR A 191 -3.26 -14.55 -9.19
N TYR A 192 -3.70 -13.35 -9.60
CA TYR A 192 -3.02 -12.13 -9.20
C TYR A 192 -3.10 -11.86 -7.70
N VAL A 193 -4.16 -12.31 -7.03
CA VAL A 193 -4.27 -12.17 -5.57
C VAL A 193 -3.15 -12.97 -4.89
N VAL A 194 -3.02 -14.25 -5.25
CA VAL A 194 -1.98 -15.12 -4.65
C VAL A 194 -0.58 -14.72 -5.09
N ALA A 195 -0.37 -14.33 -6.35
CA ALA A 195 0.93 -13.88 -6.84
C ALA A 195 1.40 -12.59 -6.12
N HIS A 196 0.51 -11.62 -5.95
CA HIS A 196 0.83 -10.39 -5.24
C HIS A 196 1.06 -10.63 -3.74
N TRP A 197 0.29 -11.52 -3.13
CA TRP A 197 0.53 -11.91 -1.74
C TRP A 197 1.90 -12.60 -1.58
N ARG A 198 2.23 -13.56 -2.44
CA ARG A 198 3.52 -14.25 -2.41
C ARG A 198 4.70 -13.29 -2.59
N ALA A 199 4.57 -12.31 -3.48
CA ALA A 199 5.60 -11.28 -3.66
C ALA A 199 5.78 -10.43 -2.38
N ALA A 200 4.68 -10.02 -1.74
CA ALA A 200 4.73 -9.30 -0.46
C ALA A 200 5.32 -10.17 0.66
N ALA A 201 4.93 -11.45 0.75
CA ALA A 201 5.45 -12.39 1.74
C ALA A 201 6.96 -12.63 1.58
N LYS A 202 7.45 -12.80 0.35
CA LYS A 202 8.89 -12.91 0.09
C LYS A 202 9.66 -11.66 0.52
N LEU A 203 9.12 -10.46 0.24
CA LEU A 203 9.72 -9.22 0.72
C LEU A 203 9.70 -9.14 2.25
N ALA A 204 8.57 -9.44 2.88
CA ALA A 204 8.43 -9.44 4.33
C ALA A 204 9.42 -10.41 5.02
N LEU A 205 9.69 -11.57 4.41
CA LEU A 205 10.74 -12.49 4.90
C LEU A 205 12.12 -11.84 4.82
N LYS A 206 12.49 -11.21 3.70
CA LYS A 206 13.77 -10.53 3.56
C LYS A 206 13.96 -9.42 4.60
N VAL A 207 12.87 -8.68 4.92
CA VAL A 207 12.88 -7.66 5.98
C VAL A 207 13.04 -8.31 7.35
N ARG A 208 12.28 -9.36 7.65
CA ARG A 208 12.35 -10.07 8.93
C ARG A 208 13.71 -10.72 9.16
N ASP A 209 14.29 -11.28 8.10
CA ASP A 209 15.61 -11.91 8.14
C ASP A 209 16.76 -10.88 8.05
N ARG A 210 16.46 -9.57 8.15
CA ARG A 210 17.40 -8.44 8.11
C ARG A 210 18.25 -8.35 6.84
N GLN A 211 17.83 -8.96 5.75
CA GLN A 211 18.46 -8.84 4.44
C GLN A 211 18.16 -7.47 3.78
N ILE A 212 17.04 -6.86 4.18
CA ILE A 212 16.61 -5.52 3.78
C ILE A 212 16.14 -4.80 5.03
N GLY A 213 16.54 -3.52 5.19
CA GLY A 213 16.03 -2.66 6.26
C GLY A 213 14.53 -2.42 6.08
N GLY A 214 13.76 -2.60 7.15
CA GLY A 214 12.31 -2.41 7.09
C GLY A 214 11.61 -2.89 8.36
N LEU A 215 10.29 -2.66 8.42
CA LEU A 215 9.40 -3.21 9.44
C LEU A 215 8.22 -3.91 8.77
N VAL A 216 7.96 -5.14 9.19
CA VAL A 216 6.75 -5.88 8.78
C VAL A 216 5.61 -5.55 9.73
N VAL A 217 4.47 -5.10 9.17
CA VAL A 217 3.26 -4.74 9.92
C VAL A 217 2.16 -5.75 9.59
N GLY A 218 1.79 -6.60 10.55
CA GLY A 218 0.67 -7.52 10.44
C GLY A 218 -0.68 -6.77 10.48
N TYR A 219 -1.57 -7.03 9.53
CA TYR A 219 -2.92 -6.47 9.57
C TYR A 219 -3.71 -6.96 10.78
N GLU A 220 -3.55 -8.22 11.11
CA GLU A 220 -4.19 -8.85 12.24
C GLU A 220 -3.73 -8.21 13.55
N ASP A 221 -2.41 -8.00 13.71
CA ASP A 221 -1.83 -7.33 14.86
C ASP A 221 -2.34 -5.89 14.97
N LEU A 222 -2.35 -5.17 13.84
CA LEU A 222 -2.85 -3.79 13.77
C LEU A 222 -4.34 -3.68 14.12
N ALA A 223 -5.13 -4.71 13.82
CA ALA A 223 -6.57 -4.73 14.09
C ALA A 223 -6.92 -5.24 15.50
N LEU A 224 -6.10 -6.10 16.10
CA LEU A 224 -6.34 -6.72 17.40
C LEU A 224 -5.64 -5.97 18.54
N ASP A 225 -4.43 -5.46 18.30
CA ASP A 225 -3.67 -4.63 19.22
C ASP A 225 -3.06 -3.43 18.46
N PRO A 226 -3.89 -2.44 18.13
CA PRO A 226 -3.43 -1.27 17.38
C PRO A 226 -2.40 -0.43 18.15
N SER A 227 -2.50 -0.38 19.48
CA SER A 227 -1.59 0.42 20.31
C SER A 227 -0.17 -0.10 20.22
N LEU A 228 0.05 -1.39 20.49
CA LEU A 228 1.37 -2.01 20.39
C LEU A 228 1.91 -1.97 18.95
N SER A 229 1.04 -2.18 17.97
CA SER A 229 1.43 -2.16 16.56
C SER A 229 1.89 -0.77 16.12
N MET A 230 1.14 0.29 16.49
CA MET A 230 1.49 1.67 16.14
C MET A 230 2.68 2.18 16.96
N GLN A 231 2.86 1.76 18.21
CA GLN A 231 4.08 2.04 18.95
C GLN A 231 5.32 1.56 18.19
N LYS A 232 5.32 0.30 17.74
CA LYS A 232 6.44 -0.26 16.94
C LYS A 232 6.67 0.51 15.63
N VAL A 233 5.60 0.96 14.98
CA VAL A 233 5.68 1.77 13.76
C VAL A 233 6.29 3.13 14.05
N CYS A 234 5.85 3.81 15.12
CA CYS A 234 6.38 5.12 15.53
C CYS A 234 7.86 5.02 15.90
N ASP A 235 8.25 4.01 16.69
CA ASP A 235 9.64 3.76 17.07
C ASP A 235 10.53 3.54 15.83
N TYR A 236 10.05 2.74 14.88
CA TYR A 236 10.77 2.47 13.64
C TYR A 236 10.91 3.72 12.76
N LEU A 237 9.88 4.57 12.71
CA LEU A 237 9.89 5.83 11.96
C LEU A 237 10.64 6.96 12.71
N GLU A 238 11.01 6.74 13.96
CA GLU A 238 11.67 7.73 14.82
C GLU A 238 10.78 8.97 15.08
N ILE A 239 9.47 8.74 15.23
CA ILE A 239 8.44 9.74 15.56
C ILE A 239 7.83 9.47 16.93
N LYS A 240 7.21 10.51 17.52
CA LYS A 240 6.57 10.37 18.83
C LYS A 240 5.33 9.46 18.72
N PHE A 241 5.18 8.51 19.62
CA PHE A 241 3.90 7.80 19.78
C PHE A 241 2.92 8.68 20.54
N ASP A 242 1.79 8.97 19.93
CA ASP A 242 0.68 9.67 20.52
C ASP A 242 -0.62 8.91 20.22
N PRO A 243 -1.19 8.18 21.18
CA PRO A 243 -2.35 7.32 20.94
C PRO A 243 -3.57 8.09 20.45
N GLU A 244 -3.76 9.34 20.89
CA GLU A 244 -4.88 10.19 20.45
C GLU A 244 -4.82 10.52 18.96
N ILE A 245 -3.63 10.44 18.37
CA ILE A 245 -3.41 10.68 16.95
C ILE A 245 -3.37 9.36 16.19
N VAL A 246 -2.44 8.46 16.54
CA VAL A 246 -2.14 7.29 15.73
C VAL A 246 -3.13 6.12 15.88
N LEU A 247 -4.10 6.22 16.78
CA LEU A 247 -5.21 5.25 16.88
C LEU A 247 -6.52 5.76 16.28
N ASN A 248 -6.58 7.03 15.89
CA ASN A 248 -7.72 7.67 15.27
C ASN A 248 -7.49 7.85 13.75
N PRO A 249 -7.98 6.94 12.89
CA PRO A 249 -7.68 7.00 11.47
C PRO A 249 -8.28 8.24 10.81
N THR A 250 -7.43 8.97 10.07
CA THR A 250 -7.84 10.16 9.33
C THR A 250 -7.48 10.05 7.84
N LYS A 251 -7.94 10.98 7.06
CA LYS A 251 -7.49 11.20 5.70
C LYS A 251 -7.57 12.69 5.36
N VAL A 252 -6.40 13.27 5.07
CA VAL A 252 -6.21 14.72 4.91
C VAL A 252 -6.77 15.45 6.14
N GLY A 253 -6.39 14.99 7.34
CA GLY A 253 -6.80 15.56 8.62
C GLY A 253 -8.28 15.39 9.01
N ARG A 254 -9.08 14.67 8.20
CA ARG A 254 -10.52 14.43 8.46
C ARG A 254 -10.76 12.98 8.87
N SER A 255 -11.76 12.74 9.68
CA SER A 255 -12.17 11.40 10.10
C SER A 255 -12.33 10.45 8.91
N TRP A 256 -11.65 9.30 8.95
CA TRP A 256 -11.67 8.33 7.87
C TRP A 256 -12.83 7.34 8.03
N MET A 257 -13.67 7.24 7.01
CA MET A 257 -14.86 6.39 7.00
C MET A 257 -14.57 4.94 6.59
N GLY A 258 -13.28 4.56 6.52
CA GLY A 258 -12.87 3.24 6.04
C GLY A 258 -12.86 3.10 4.52
N ASN A 259 -12.26 2.01 4.04
CA ASN A 259 -12.31 1.61 2.63
C ASN A 259 -12.68 0.13 2.46
N SER A 260 -13.59 -0.35 3.28
CA SER A 260 -14.06 -1.74 3.22
C SER A 260 -14.52 -2.10 1.81
N ALA A 261 -14.03 -3.24 1.31
CA ALA A 261 -14.47 -3.78 0.03
C ALA A 261 -15.96 -4.19 0.04
N ALA A 262 -16.52 -4.43 1.22
CA ALA A 262 -17.93 -4.75 1.42
C ALA A 262 -18.83 -3.52 1.63
N GLY A 263 -18.29 -2.30 1.50
CA GLY A 263 -19.04 -1.06 1.69
C GLY A 263 -19.36 -0.74 3.15
N ILE A 264 -18.81 -1.49 4.11
CA ILE A 264 -19.02 -1.24 5.53
C ILE A 264 -18.19 -0.01 5.93
N ARG A 265 -18.83 0.92 6.64
CA ARG A 265 -18.16 2.09 7.20
C ARG A 265 -17.57 1.72 8.55
N PHE A 266 -16.32 2.11 8.77
CA PHE A 266 -15.64 1.95 10.05
C PHE A 266 -15.20 3.34 10.51
N SER A 267 -15.71 3.80 11.63
CA SER A 267 -15.25 5.03 12.29
C SER A 267 -14.02 4.78 13.15
N GLU A 268 -13.70 3.52 13.41
CA GLU A 268 -12.62 3.08 14.29
C GLU A 268 -11.93 1.83 13.72
N ILE A 269 -10.82 1.42 14.32
CA ILE A 269 -10.13 0.18 14.00
C ILE A 269 -11.01 -1.01 14.39
N SER A 270 -11.26 -1.92 13.46
CA SER A 270 -12.15 -3.07 13.68
C SER A 270 -11.43 -4.39 13.49
N ALA A 271 -11.61 -5.31 14.43
CA ALA A 271 -11.14 -6.70 14.35
C ALA A 271 -12.01 -7.59 13.43
N ALA A 272 -13.26 -7.17 13.14
CA ALA A 272 -14.21 -7.98 12.35
C ALA A 272 -13.66 -8.48 10.99
N PRO A 273 -12.86 -7.71 10.23
CA PRO A 273 -12.30 -8.20 8.96
C PRO A 273 -11.23 -9.28 9.09
N VAL A 274 -10.69 -9.54 10.28
CA VAL A 274 -9.62 -10.54 10.50
C VAL A 274 -10.11 -11.94 10.20
N THR A 275 -11.28 -12.31 10.70
CA THR A 275 -11.82 -13.67 10.59
C THR A 275 -12.96 -13.82 9.58
N ARG A 276 -13.43 -12.73 8.99
CA ARG A 276 -14.62 -12.70 8.12
C ARG A 276 -14.54 -13.67 6.94
N TRP A 277 -13.34 -13.88 6.40
CA TRP A 277 -13.11 -14.83 5.31
C TRP A 277 -13.56 -16.26 5.62
N LYS A 278 -13.58 -16.67 6.90
CA LYS A 278 -13.99 -18.00 7.34
C LYS A 278 -15.45 -18.30 6.99
N ASN A 279 -16.29 -17.27 6.96
CA ASN A 279 -17.72 -17.36 6.65
C ASN A 279 -18.04 -16.91 5.21
N GLU A 280 -17.10 -16.22 4.55
CA GLU A 280 -17.34 -15.66 3.20
C GLU A 280 -16.81 -16.53 2.08
N LEU A 281 -15.73 -17.29 2.31
CA LEU A 281 -15.13 -18.14 1.30
C LEU A 281 -15.69 -19.56 1.32
N THR A 282 -15.81 -20.16 0.12
CA THR A 282 -16.09 -21.59 -0.02
C THR A 282 -14.83 -22.41 0.24
N GLU A 283 -14.98 -23.71 0.44
CA GLU A 283 -13.84 -24.62 0.63
C GLU A 283 -12.90 -24.62 -0.58
N GLU A 284 -13.46 -24.55 -1.79
CA GLU A 284 -12.67 -24.48 -3.02
C GLU A 284 -11.85 -23.17 -3.11
N GLU A 285 -12.43 -22.05 -2.69
CA GLU A 285 -11.74 -20.76 -2.66
C GLU A 285 -10.62 -20.74 -1.60
N ILE A 286 -10.86 -21.31 -0.43
CA ILE A 286 -9.84 -21.51 0.60
C ILE A 286 -8.74 -22.44 0.06
N GLY A 287 -9.11 -23.59 -0.52
CA GLY A 287 -8.17 -24.54 -1.09
C GLY A 287 -7.32 -23.96 -2.21
N TRP A 288 -7.90 -23.11 -3.06
CA TRP A 288 -7.16 -22.38 -4.06
C TRP A 288 -6.03 -21.51 -3.46
N VAL A 289 -6.36 -20.70 -2.46
CA VAL A 289 -5.37 -19.84 -1.78
C VAL A 289 -4.31 -20.68 -1.10
N GLU A 290 -4.73 -21.69 -0.33
CA GLU A 290 -3.82 -22.55 0.43
C GLU A 290 -2.92 -23.40 -0.49
N TRP A 291 -3.41 -23.80 -1.66
CA TRP A 291 -2.59 -24.47 -2.65
C TRP A 291 -1.37 -23.62 -3.05
N HIS A 292 -1.61 -22.32 -3.31
CA HIS A 292 -0.58 -21.42 -3.80
C HIS A 292 0.28 -20.76 -2.73
N CYS A 293 -0.21 -20.66 -1.50
CA CYS A 293 0.41 -19.82 -0.47
C CYS A 293 0.93 -20.62 0.73
N ARG A 294 0.61 -21.91 0.86
CA ARG A 294 0.90 -22.74 2.03
C ARG A 294 2.35 -22.70 2.50
N ASP A 295 3.29 -22.75 1.57
CA ASP A 295 4.74 -22.73 1.84
C ASP A 295 5.22 -21.45 2.55
N LEU A 296 4.51 -20.36 2.34
CA LEU A 296 4.80 -19.06 2.97
C LEU A 296 3.85 -18.74 4.12
N MET A 297 2.62 -19.26 4.11
CA MET A 297 1.60 -18.96 5.14
C MET A 297 2.09 -19.30 6.54
N SER A 298 2.64 -20.50 6.74
CA SER A 298 3.13 -20.97 8.06
C SER A 298 4.25 -20.09 8.62
N LYS A 299 5.04 -19.45 7.74
CA LYS A 299 6.11 -18.53 8.14
C LYS A 299 5.59 -17.23 8.77
N PHE A 300 4.30 -16.95 8.60
CA PHE A 300 3.60 -15.79 9.16
C PHE A 300 2.49 -16.17 10.15
N GLY A 301 2.45 -17.44 10.60
CA GLY A 301 1.44 -17.91 11.55
C GLY A 301 0.04 -18.12 10.95
N TYR A 302 -0.08 -18.13 9.63
CA TYR A 302 -1.35 -18.42 8.95
C TYR A 302 -1.50 -19.93 8.74
N GLU A 303 -2.08 -20.62 9.72
CA GLU A 303 -2.25 -22.07 9.64
C GLU A 303 -3.25 -22.45 8.52
N PRO A 304 -2.89 -23.40 7.64
CA PRO A 304 -3.81 -23.92 6.64
C PRO A 304 -5.02 -24.60 7.30
N ARG A 305 -6.22 -24.31 6.78
CA ARG A 305 -7.46 -24.95 7.25
C ARG A 305 -7.66 -26.34 6.61
N LEU A 306 -7.16 -26.52 5.38
CA LEU A 306 -7.33 -27.75 4.61
C LEU A 306 -6.05 -28.58 4.65
N ASN A 307 -6.15 -29.82 5.12
CA ASN A 307 -4.99 -30.69 5.32
C ASN A 307 -4.36 -31.22 4.02
N ARG A 308 -5.11 -31.22 2.91
CA ARG A 308 -4.66 -31.81 1.64
C ARG A 308 -4.76 -30.83 0.47
N ARG A 309 -3.76 -30.90 -0.42
CA ARG A 309 -3.85 -30.32 -1.76
C ARG A 309 -4.77 -31.22 -2.60
N SER A 310 -5.75 -30.65 -3.29
CA SER A 310 -6.67 -31.38 -4.14
C SER A 310 -6.89 -30.66 -5.46
N LEU A 311 -6.82 -31.38 -6.57
CA LEU A 311 -7.09 -30.84 -7.90
C LEU A 311 -8.51 -30.26 -8.04
N ARG A 312 -9.46 -30.69 -7.18
CA ARG A 312 -10.83 -30.14 -7.16
C ARG A 312 -10.86 -28.62 -7.00
N TYR A 313 -9.83 -28.02 -6.36
CA TYR A 313 -9.75 -26.58 -6.16
C TYR A 313 -9.46 -25.80 -7.46
N PHE A 314 -9.08 -26.51 -8.53
CA PHE A 314 -8.79 -25.93 -9.84
C PHE A 314 -9.95 -26.02 -10.83
N VAL A 315 -10.94 -26.84 -10.55
CA VAL A 315 -12.01 -27.17 -11.51
C VAL A 315 -13.04 -26.05 -11.62
N LYS A 316 -13.29 -25.34 -10.52
CA LYS A 316 -14.29 -24.28 -10.48
C LYS A 316 -13.63 -22.89 -10.55
N PRO A 317 -14.25 -21.91 -11.23
CA PRO A 317 -13.82 -20.52 -11.14
C PRO A 317 -14.04 -19.97 -9.73
N ILE A 318 -13.12 -19.11 -9.29
CA ILE A 318 -13.31 -18.30 -8.10
C ILE A 318 -14.42 -17.28 -8.37
N ARG A 319 -15.28 -17.04 -7.40
CA ARG A 319 -16.40 -16.09 -7.55
C ARG A 319 -15.92 -14.73 -8.04
N GLY A 320 -16.50 -14.26 -9.13
CA GLY A 320 -16.12 -13.02 -9.80
C GLY A 320 -15.12 -13.20 -10.94
N GLU A 321 -14.48 -14.37 -11.09
CA GLU A 321 -13.67 -14.66 -12.27
C GLU A 321 -14.56 -14.89 -13.50
N ARG A 322 -14.22 -14.23 -14.60
CA ARG A 322 -14.82 -14.51 -15.91
C ARG A 322 -14.13 -15.72 -16.56
N PRO A 323 -14.77 -16.41 -17.51
CA PRO A 323 -14.21 -17.59 -18.15
C PRO A 323 -12.77 -17.38 -18.67
N ARG A 324 -12.51 -16.25 -19.31
CA ARG A 324 -11.17 -15.91 -19.82
C ARG A 324 -10.15 -15.74 -18.69
N GLU A 325 -10.51 -15.09 -17.61
CA GLU A 325 -9.60 -14.87 -16.46
C GLU A 325 -9.41 -16.17 -15.66
N PHE A 326 -10.42 -17.00 -15.58
CA PHE A 326 -10.32 -18.36 -15.03
C PHE A 326 -9.29 -19.21 -15.80
N LEU A 327 -9.40 -19.27 -17.13
CA LEU A 327 -8.43 -20.03 -17.95
C LEU A 327 -7.00 -19.51 -17.81
N LYS A 328 -6.82 -18.19 -17.81
CA LYS A 328 -5.52 -17.56 -17.58
C LYS A 328 -4.96 -17.89 -16.20
N SER A 329 -5.77 -17.77 -15.15
CA SER A 329 -5.32 -18.03 -13.79
C SER A 329 -4.85 -19.47 -13.61
N ARG A 330 -5.52 -20.42 -14.26
CA ARG A 330 -5.11 -21.84 -14.25
C ARG A 330 -3.83 -22.08 -15.06
N ALA A 331 -3.71 -21.49 -16.23
CA ALA A 331 -2.49 -21.59 -17.05
C ALA A 331 -1.26 -21.01 -16.31
N TYR A 332 -1.39 -19.85 -15.68
CA TYR A 332 -0.31 -19.25 -14.88
C TYR A 332 0.04 -20.10 -13.65
N SER A 333 -0.95 -20.68 -12.99
CA SER A 333 -0.74 -21.56 -11.84
C SER A 333 0.04 -22.81 -12.23
N PHE A 334 -0.32 -23.47 -13.32
CA PHE A 334 0.42 -24.64 -13.83
C PHE A 334 1.87 -24.29 -14.18
N ARG A 335 2.08 -23.17 -14.87
CA ARG A 335 3.41 -22.69 -15.21
C ARG A 335 4.27 -22.48 -13.97
N ASP A 336 3.74 -21.77 -12.98
CA ASP A 336 4.49 -21.44 -11.78
C ASP A 336 4.75 -22.65 -10.88
N ASP A 337 3.83 -23.61 -10.82
CA ASP A 337 4.04 -24.87 -10.10
C ASP A 337 5.02 -25.79 -10.83
N TRP A 338 5.07 -25.75 -12.16
CA TRP A 338 6.05 -26.48 -12.96
C TRP A 338 7.46 -25.91 -12.83
N LEU A 339 7.61 -24.58 -12.77
CA LEU A 339 8.89 -23.90 -12.59
C LEU A 339 9.45 -24.00 -11.16
N LYS A 340 8.67 -24.49 -10.19
CA LYS A 340 9.09 -24.71 -8.79
C LYS A 340 9.55 -26.14 -8.52
N ARG A 341 9.38 -27.05 -9.45
CA ARG A 341 9.89 -28.45 -9.42
C ARG A 341 11.24 -28.52 -10.09
#